data_514bc5b6ec6ead44e2bff41033fd8b72
#
_entry.id   514bc5b6ec6ead44e2bff41033fd8b72
#
_cell.length_a   1.000
_cell.length_b   1.000
_cell.length_c   1.000
_cell.angle_alpha   90.00
_cell.angle_beta   90.00
_cell.angle_gamma   90.00
#
_symmetry.space_group_name_H-M   'P 1'
#
loop_
_entity.id
_entity.type
_entity.pdbx_description
1 polymer ?
#
loop_
_entity_poly.entity_id
_entity_poly.type
_entity_poly.pdbx_seq_one_letter_code
_entity_poly.pdbx_strand_id
1 'polypeptide(L)'
;YDPISGDYSIRLDANESFLELPIELLEKAQYAMADIAFNRYPDPNATELCESFGAYYGIDPALVTAGNGSDEWLFIITSSFLMRGDKILTVEPDFSMYRFYGFLAEAESVVYQKKEDLTIDVDALIAAVNESGAKVVLFSNPCNPTSLGLCREEVRKLITSVSALVVLDEAYMDFWDQSLLGEVAQYDNLIILRTCSKAFGMAAVRLGFAVANPKLTQTLRAVKSPYNVNSVSQKIGALVMNEQEVLHQALDEIILSRKALQISLKELESKYPDQLYVYDSCTNFVLVRMPRAKEVFEGLLERGIAVRFMGDTLRITAGSAEENAQLLKNLESLLSSSTNP
;
A
#
# COMPACT_ATOMS: atom_id res chain seq x y z
N TYR A 1 3.68 -6.23 13.14
CA TYR A 1 4.44 -6.36 11.88
C TYR A 1 5.93 -6.47 12.18
N ASP A 2 6.52 -7.63 11.85
CA ASP A 2 7.95 -7.87 12.06
C ASP A 2 8.65 -7.88 10.69
N PRO A 3 9.52 -6.90 10.39
CA PRO A 3 10.31 -6.91 9.15
C PRO A 3 11.28 -8.09 9.17
N ILE A 4 11.59 -8.64 7.98
CA ILE A 4 12.60 -9.68 7.86
C ILE A 4 13.97 -9.05 8.10
N SER A 5 14.65 -9.51 9.16
CA SER A 5 16.00 -9.12 9.50
C SER A 5 17.00 -10.05 8.81
N GLY A 6 18.14 -9.52 8.42
CA GLY A 6 19.22 -10.27 7.75
C GLY A 6 19.67 -9.60 6.47
N ASP A 7 20.82 -10.06 5.99
CA ASP A 7 21.42 -9.57 4.75
C ASP A 7 21.12 -10.58 3.64
N TYR A 8 20.21 -10.22 2.74
CA TYR A 8 19.77 -11.04 1.62
C TYR A 8 20.13 -10.36 0.31
N SER A 9 20.65 -11.11 -0.64
CA SER A 9 21.04 -10.59 -1.96
C SER A 9 19.85 -10.18 -2.82
N ILE A 10 18.66 -10.78 -2.58
CA ILE A 10 17.43 -10.49 -3.29
C ILE A 10 16.33 -10.24 -2.25
N ARG A 11 15.73 -9.05 -2.27
CA ARG A 11 14.69 -8.63 -1.33
C ARG A 11 13.37 -8.36 -2.03
N LEU A 12 12.46 -9.32 -1.93
CA LEU A 12 11.13 -9.28 -2.52
C LEU A 12 10.04 -9.40 -1.43
N ASP A 13 10.32 -8.89 -0.21
CA ASP A 13 9.51 -9.07 1.00
C ASP A 13 8.70 -7.84 1.40
N ALA A 14 9.14 -6.62 1.04
CA ALA A 14 8.59 -5.37 1.59
C ALA A 14 7.74 -4.56 0.60
N ASN A 15 7.47 -5.09 -0.61
CA ASN A 15 6.74 -4.38 -1.67
C ASN A 15 7.40 -3.05 -2.04
N GLU A 16 8.72 -2.97 -1.95
CA GLU A 16 9.51 -1.83 -2.41
C GLU A 16 9.66 -1.85 -3.94
N SER A 17 9.98 -0.71 -4.53
CA SER A 17 10.39 -0.64 -5.92
C SER A 17 11.80 -1.22 -6.07
N PHE A 18 12.01 -2.04 -7.10
CA PHE A 18 13.35 -2.48 -7.50
C PHE A 18 14.10 -1.42 -8.31
N LEU A 19 13.40 -0.35 -8.73
CA LEU A 19 13.99 0.76 -9.47
C LEU A 19 14.50 1.82 -8.50
N GLU A 20 15.74 2.22 -8.69
CA GLU A 20 16.32 3.39 -8.03
C GLU A 20 15.92 4.67 -8.78
N LEU A 21 15.97 5.80 -8.09
CA LEU A 21 15.81 7.10 -8.77
C LEU A 21 16.97 7.33 -9.74
N PRO A 22 16.69 7.85 -10.95
CA PRO A 22 17.76 8.20 -11.92
C PRO A 22 18.81 9.11 -11.31
N ILE A 23 20.07 8.95 -11.74
CA ILE A 23 21.20 9.69 -11.18
C ILE A 23 21.03 11.20 -11.30
N GLU A 24 20.45 11.67 -12.41
CA GLU A 24 20.19 13.09 -12.66
C GLU A 24 19.17 13.64 -11.64
N LEU A 25 18.21 12.81 -11.21
CA LEU A 25 17.22 13.19 -10.22
C LEU A 25 17.80 13.19 -8.81
N LEU A 26 18.70 12.24 -8.51
CA LEU A 26 19.47 12.23 -7.26
C LEU A 26 20.38 13.46 -7.14
N GLU A 27 21.06 13.87 -8.22
CA GLU A 27 21.88 15.08 -8.26
C GLU A 27 21.02 16.33 -8.03
N LYS A 28 19.86 16.45 -8.70
CA LYS A 28 18.89 17.53 -8.43
C LYS A 28 18.47 17.56 -6.96
N ALA A 29 18.20 16.40 -6.35
CA ALA A 29 17.83 16.30 -4.94
C ALA A 29 18.96 16.77 -4.01
N GLN A 30 20.22 16.42 -4.28
CA GLN A 30 21.38 16.90 -3.54
C GLN A 30 21.51 18.42 -3.59
N TYR A 31 21.37 19.03 -4.77
CA TYR A 31 21.39 20.49 -4.90
C TYR A 31 20.23 21.16 -4.17
N ALA A 32 19.02 20.59 -4.27
CA ALA A 32 17.85 21.14 -3.60
C ALA A 32 17.97 21.12 -2.06
N MET A 33 18.73 20.18 -1.49
CA MET A 33 19.00 20.15 -0.04
C MET A 33 19.88 21.32 0.42
N ALA A 34 20.72 21.87 -0.44
CA ALA A 34 21.57 23.02 -0.09
C ALA A 34 20.77 24.30 0.20
N ASP A 35 19.54 24.40 -0.33
CA ASP A 35 18.66 25.54 -0.13
C ASP A 35 17.83 25.45 1.17
N ILE A 36 17.93 24.32 1.91
CA ILE A 36 17.17 24.10 3.13
C ILE A 36 17.83 24.83 4.31
N ALA A 37 17.07 25.71 4.94
CA ALA A 37 17.46 26.34 6.21
C ALA A 37 17.22 25.38 7.38
N PHE A 38 18.19 24.51 7.70
CA PHE A 38 18.08 23.48 8.73
C PHE A 38 17.76 23.99 10.15
N ASN A 39 17.97 25.27 10.40
CA ASN A 39 17.64 25.95 11.67
C ASN A 39 16.22 26.54 11.68
N ARG A 40 15.38 26.24 10.69
CA ARG A 40 13.99 26.72 10.58
C ARG A 40 13.03 25.54 10.50
N TYR A 41 11.82 25.75 11.00
CA TYR A 41 10.72 24.79 10.81
C TYR A 41 10.31 24.73 9.33
N PRO A 42 9.81 23.57 8.87
CA PRO A 42 9.27 23.41 7.51
C PRO A 42 7.97 24.19 7.32
N ASP A 43 7.50 24.24 6.08
CA ASP A 43 6.13 24.69 5.80
C ASP A 43 5.11 23.76 6.47
N PRO A 44 4.25 24.26 7.39
CA PRO A 44 3.28 23.44 8.10
C PRO A 44 2.23 22.81 7.20
N ASN A 45 1.99 23.37 6.00
CA ASN A 45 1.03 22.86 5.03
C ASN A 45 1.68 22.00 3.95
N ALA A 46 3.03 21.92 3.90
CA ALA A 46 3.75 21.26 2.83
C ALA A 46 3.25 21.69 1.43
N THR A 47 3.05 22.98 1.23
CA THR A 47 2.31 23.57 0.10
C THR A 47 2.86 23.10 -1.24
N GLU A 48 4.18 23.29 -1.50
CA GLU A 48 4.84 22.88 -2.75
C GLU A 48 4.64 21.36 -3.02
N LEU A 49 4.73 20.54 -1.96
CA LEU A 49 4.53 19.09 -2.06
C LEU A 49 3.07 18.73 -2.40
N CYS A 50 2.10 19.37 -1.75
CA CYS A 50 0.69 19.16 -2.03
C CYS A 50 0.29 19.64 -3.43
N GLU A 51 0.88 20.75 -3.91
CA GLU A 51 0.71 21.24 -5.27
C GLU A 51 1.28 20.24 -6.31
N SER A 52 2.47 19.68 -6.06
CA SER A 52 3.08 18.65 -6.91
C SER A 52 2.23 17.36 -6.94
N PHE A 53 1.68 16.97 -5.81
CA PHE A 53 0.73 15.84 -5.73
C PHE A 53 -0.54 16.14 -6.54
N GLY A 54 -1.12 17.32 -6.36
CA GLY A 54 -2.31 17.75 -7.09
C GLY A 54 -2.09 17.76 -8.60
N ALA A 55 -0.93 18.27 -9.05
CA ALA A 55 -0.54 18.29 -10.46
C ALA A 55 -0.35 16.88 -11.04
N TYR A 56 0.28 15.97 -10.28
CA TYR A 56 0.49 14.57 -10.70
C TYR A 56 -0.82 13.79 -10.89
N TYR A 57 -1.76 13.93 -9.94
CA TYR A 57 -3.02 13.20 -9.96
C TYR A 57 -4.20 13.95 -10.60
N GLY A 58 -4.00 15.20 -11.02
CA GLY A 58 -5.05 16.03 -11.60
C GLY A 58 -6.17 16.42 -10.63
N ILE A 59 -5.83 16.65 -9.35
CA ILE A 59 -6.78 17.04 -8.31
C ILE A 59 -6.42 18.39 -7.66
N ASP A 60 -7.41 19.00 -7.01
CA ASP A 60 -7.18 20.25 -6.26
C ASP A 60 -6.25 20.00 -5.05
N PRO A 61 -5.08 20.65 -4.98
CA PRO A 61 -4.15 20.52 -3.85
C PRO A 61 -4.77 20.97 -2.51
N ALA A 62 -5.83 21.75 -2.53
CA ALA A 62 -6.55 22.12 -1.32
C ALA A 62 -7.20 20.93 -0.59
N LEU A 63 -7.43 19.82 -1.30
CA LEU A 63 -7.98 18.57 -0.75
C LEU A 63 -6.90 17.63 -0.18
N VAL A 64 -5.62 17.99 -0.32
CA VAL A 64 -4.48 17.13 0.00
C VAL A 64 -3.85 17.57 1.32
N THR A 65 -3.45 16.59 2.15
CA THR A 65 -2.67 16.83 3.36
C THR A 65 -1.52 15.83 3.44
N ALA A 66 -0.29 16.32 3.56
CA ALA A 66 0.91 15.50 3.62
C ALA A 66 1.18 14.96 5.04
N GLY A 67 1.77 13.74 5.11
CA GLY A 67 2.17 13.08 6.34
C GLY A 67 3.42 12.21 6.16
N ASN A 68 3.92 11.65 7.25
CA ASN A 68 5.09 10.76 7.26
C ASN A 68 4.68 9.32 6.89
N GLY A 69 4.47 9.08 5.61
CA GLY A 69 3.86 7.86 5.10
C GLY A 69 2.36 7.81 5.38
N SER A 70 1.67 6.81 4.80
CA SER A 70 0.27 6.55 5.13
C SER A 70 0.08 6.08 6.57
N ASP A 71 1.10 5.49 7.19
CA ASP A 71 1.07 5.02 8.58
C ASP A 71 0.76 6.15 9.58
N GLU A 72 1.34 7.34 9.40
CA GLU A 72 1.01 8.49 10.25
C GLU A 72 -0.48 8.85 10.17
N TRP A 73 -1.04 8.79 8.96
CA TRP A 73 -2.47 9.05 8.75
C TRP A 73 -3.36 7.98 9.37
N LEU A 74 -2.97 6.71 9.32
CA LEU A 74 -3.71 5.65 10.00
C LEU A 74 -3.80 5.92 11.50
N PHE A 75 -2.69 6.32 12.13
CA PHE A 75 -2.66 6.69 13.54
C PHE A 75 -3.49 7.95 13.83
N ILE A 76 -3.33 9.03 13.05
CA ILE A 76 -4.05 10.29 13.24
C ILE A 76 -5.55 10.08 13.08
N ILE A 77 -5.99 9.36 12.05
CA ILE A 77 -7.41 9.11 11.79
C ILE A 77 -8.02 8.29 12.92
N THR A 78 -7.41 7.17 13.29
CA THR A 78 -7.97 6.32 14.35
C THR A 78 -8.02 7.03 15.70
N SER A 79 -6.97 7.79 16.06
CA SER A 79 -6.92 8.53 17.33
C SER A 79 -7.83 9.77 17.38
N SER A 80 -8.22 10.32 16.21
CA SER A 80 -9.01 11.56 16.14
C SER A 80 -10.50 11.34 15.85
N PHE A 81 -10.85 10.26 15.15
CA PHE A 81 -12.22 9.96 14.75
C PHE A 81 -12.88 8.86 15.60
N LEU A 82 -12.10 8.16 16.43
CA LEU A 82 -12.60 7.14 17.35
C LEU A 82 -12.39 7.57 18.79
N MET A 83 -13.37 7.25 19.61
CA MET A 83 -13.32 7.36 21.06
C MET A 83 -13.30 5.95 21.66
N ARG A 84 -12.86 5.82 22.91
CA ARG A 84 -12.93 4.56 23.64
C ARG A 84 -14.32 3.92 23.56
N GLY A 85 -14.37 2.67 23.10
CA GLY A 85 -15.61 1.92 22.94
C GLY A 85 -16.36 2.18 21.62
N ASP A 86 -15.89 3.12 20.77
CA ASP A 86 -16.35 3.20 19.39
C ASP A 86 -15.90 1.97 18.60
N LYS A 87 -16.62 1.65 17.53
CA LYS A 87 -16.29 0.49 16.72
C LYS A 87 -15.58 0.89 15.44
N ILE A 88 -14.48 0.15 15.14
CA ILE A 88 -13.80 0.18 13.86
C ILE A 88 -14.03 -1.15 13.16
N LEU A 89 -14.46 -1.11 11.89
CA LEU A 89 -14.55 -2.31 11.06
C LEU A 89 -13.34 -2.38 10.14
N THR A 90 -12.65 -3.51 10.20
CA THR A 90 -11.54 -3.86 9.30
C THR A 90 -11.90 -5.11 8.50
N VAL A 91 -11.27 -5.27 7.35
CA VAL A 91 -11.45 -6.43 6.46
C VAL A 91 -10.26 -7.37 6.65
N GLU A 92 -10.48 -8.68 6.68
CA GLU A 92 -9.36 -9.63 6.81
C GLU A 92 -9.45 -10.77 5.77
N PRO A 93 -8.29 -11.26 5.29
CA PRO A 93 -6.93 -10.76 5.56
C PRO A 93 -6.65 -9.40 4.92
N ASP A 94 -5.98 -8.52 5.65
CA ASP A 94 -5.53 -7.19 5.22
C ASP A 94 -4.29 -6.77 6.02
N PHE A 95 -3.86 -5.52 5.89
CA PHE A 95 -2.70 -5.00 6.60
C PHE A 95 -2.95 -4.96 8.12
N SER A 96 -2.18 -5.73 8.87
CA SER A 96 -2.39 -5.96 10.32
C SER A 96 -2.35 -4.70 11.17
N MET A 97 -1.75 -3.62 10.66
CA MET A 97 -1.65 -2.36 11.39
C MET A 97 -3.00 -1.66 11.55
N TYR A 98 -4.00 -1.95 10.73
CA TYR A 98 -5.35 -1.34 10.90
C TYR A 98 -5.96 -1.72 12.25
N ARG A 99 -5.93 -3.00 12.60
CA ARG A 99 -6.40 -3.44 13.93
C ARG A 99 -5.53 -2.93 15.07
N PHE A 100 -4.21 -2.86 14.84
CA PHE A 100 -3.28 -2.32 15.83
C PHE A 100 -3.59 -0.86 16.16
N TYR A 101 -3.83 0.00 15.17
CA TYR A 101 -4.20 1.39 15.41
C TYR A 101 -5.59 1.51 16.05
N GLY A 102 -6.55 0.66 15.67
CA GLY A 102 -7.84 0.56 16.36
C GLY A 102 -7.69 0.20 17.83
N PHE A 103 -6.80 -0.75 18.16
CA PHE A 103 -6.48 -1.13 19.54
C PHE A 103 -5.85 0.05 20.32
N LEU A 104 -4.92 0.81 19.72
CA LEU A 104 -4.33 1.98 20.36
C LEU A 104 -5.35 3.08 20.64
N ALA A 105 -6.38 3.20 19.83
CA ALA A 105 -7.51 4.12 20.04
C ALA A 105 -8.54 3.59 21.06
N GLU A 106 -8.29 2.44 21.69
CA GLU A 106 -9.24 1.74 22.58
C GLU A 106 -10.61 1.46 21.93
N ALA A 107 -10.62 1.31 20.59
CA ALA A 107 -11.81 1.00 19.82
C ALA A 107 -12.10 -0.51 19.83
N GLU A 108 -13.38 -0.87 19.74
CA GLU A 108 -13.81 -2.24 19.54
C GLU A 108 -13.59 -2.64 18.07
N SER A 109 -12.82 -3.71 17.85
CA SER A 109 -12.59 -4.24 16.51
C SER A 109 -13.75 -5.11 16.04
N VAL A 110 -14.35 -4.74 14.92
CA VAL A 110 -15.26 -5.58 14.14
C VAL A 110 -14.51 -6.04 12.90
N VAL A 111 -14.53 -7.34 12.61
CA VAL A 111 -13.79 -7.92 11.50
C VAL A 111 -14.75 -8.48 10.47
N TYR A 112 -14.66 -8.00 9.24
CA TYR A 112 -15.29 -8.63 8.08
C TYR A 112 -14.32 -9.61 7.46
N GLN A 113 -14.72 -10.89 7.37
CA GLN A 113 -13.90 -11.93 6.73
C GLN A 113 -14.17 -11.97 5.24
N LYS A 114 -13.10 -11.90 4.43
CA LYS A 114 -13.17 -12.14 2.99
C LYS A 114 -13.65 -13.54 2.69
N LYS A 115 -14.16 -13.77 1.48
CA LYS A 115 -14.49 -15.10 0.99
C LYS A 115 -13.24 -15.98 0.91
N GLU A 116 -13.44 -17.28 0.70
CA GLU A 116 -12.36 -18.26 0.57
C GLU A 116 -11.40 -17.94 -0.58
N ASP A 117 -11.91 -17.34 -1.65
CA ASP A 117 -11.15 -16.84 -2.80
C ASP A 117 -10.48 -15.47 -2.56
N LEU A 118 -10.53 -14.97 -1.33
CA LEU A 118 -9.99 -13.69 -0.87
C LEU A 118 -10.70 -12.45 -1.46
N THR A 119 -11.84 -12.61 -2.10
CA THR A 119 -12.67 -11.49 -2.58
C THR A 119 -13.56 -10.92 -1.47
N ILE A 120 -14.00 -9.69 -1.66
CA ILE A 120 -14.97 -9.01 -0.80
C ILE A 120 -16.35 -9.10 -1.47
N ASP A 121 -17.36 -9.49 -0.71
CA ASP A 121 -18.76 -9.28 -1.09
C ASP A 121 -19.19 -7.90 -0.57
N VAL A 122 -19.35 -6.95 -1.48
CA VAL A 122 -19.63 -5.56 -1.09
C VAL A 122 -20.97 -5.42 -0.36
N ASP A 123 -21.98 -6.21 -0.72
CA ASP A 123 -23.29 -6.17 -0.06
C ASP A 123 -23.20 -6.71 1.37
N ALA A 124 -22.48 -7.80 1.56
CA ALA A 124 -22.22 -8.35 2.88
C ALA A 124 -21.35 -7.41 3.74
N LEU A 125 -20.38 -6.73 3.14
CA LEU A 125 -19.58 -5.72 3.83
C LEU A 125 -20.44 -4.53 4.29
N ILE A 126 -21.31 -4.01 3.42
CA ILE A 126 -22.26 -2.93 3.75
C ILE A 126 -23.17 -3.35 4.91
N ALA A 127 -23.72 -4.56 4.87
CA ALA A 127 -24.54 -5.09 5.94
C ALA A 127 -23.76 -5.15 7.27
N ALA A 128 -22.54 -5.69 7.27
CA ALA A 128 -21.68 -5.77 8.45
C ALA A 128 -21.36 -4.39 9.05
N VAL A 129 -21.10 -3.38 8.22
CA VAL A 129 -20.86 -2.00 8.67
C VAL A 129 -22.10 -1.44 9.37
N ASN A 130 -23.26 -1.55 8.72
CA ASN A 130 -24.50 -0.98 9.23
C ASN A 130 -25.00 -1.69 10.50
N GLU A 131 -24.92 -3.02 10.54
CA GLU A 131 -25.35 -3.83 11.69
C GLU A 131 -24.42 -3.66 12.90
N SER A 132 -23.11 -3.53 12.67
CA SER A 132 -22.15 -3.32 13.76
C SER A 132 -22.25 -1.92 14.38
N GLY A 133 -22.70 -0.93 13.63
CA GLY A 133 -22.65 0.48 14.02
C GLY A 133 -21.22 1.02 14.07
N ALA A 134 -20.30 0.47 13.26
CA ALA A 134 -18.92 0.96 13.17
C ALA A 134 -18.89 2.43 12.74
N LYS A 135 -18.06 3.24 13.41
CA LYS A 135 -17.84 4.65 13.05
C LYS A 135 -16.82 4.82 11.94
N VAL A 136 -15.88 3.91 11.86
CA VAL A 136 -14.83 3.90 10.84
C VAL A 136 -14.79 2.52 10.18
N VAL A 137 -14.70 2.50 8.86
CA VAL A 137 -14.36 1.33 8.05
C VAL A 137 -13.01 1.59 7.42
N LEU A 138 -12.05 0.71 7.65
CA LEU A 138 -10.66 0.88 7.20
C LEU A 138 -10.15 -0.40 6.53
N PHE A 139 -9.77 -0.29 5.27
CA PHE A 139 -9.18 -1.39 4.51
C PHE A 139 -8.34 -0.90 3.34
N SER A 140 -7.44 -1.75 2.82
CA SER A 140 -6.64 -1.45 1.63
C SER A 140 -7.36 -1.82 0.33
N ASN A 141 -7.25 -0.94 -0.66
CA ASN A 141 -7.81 -1.15 -2.01
C ASN A 141 -6.88 -0.58 -3.09
N PRO A 142 -6.14 -1.42 -3.84
CA PRO A 142 -6.04 -2.89 -3.73
C PRO A 142 -5.39 -3.35 -2.43
N CYS A 143 -5.69 -4.58 -2.05
CA CYS A 143 -5.34 -5.10 -0.75
C CYS A 143 -3.91 -5.65 -0.67
N ASN A 144 -3.24 -5.36 0.43
CA ASN A 144 -2.08 -6.07 0.91
C ASN A 144 -2.51 -6.96 2.11
N PRO A 145 -2.50 -8.31 2.00
CA PRO A 145 -1.65 -9.09 1.11
C PRO A 145 -2.34 -9.73 -0.10
N THR A 146 -3.65 -9.61 -0.26
CA THR A 146 -4.38 -10.44 -1.22
C THR A 146 -4.15 -10.06 -2.67
N SER A 147 -3.60 -8.86 -2.93
CA SER A 147 -3.41 -8.24 -4.25
C SER A 147 -4.69 -8.04 -5.08
N LEU A 148 -5.85 -8.24 -4.48
CA LEU A 148 -7.17 -8.04 -5.06
C LEU A 148 -7.81 -6.75 -4.54
N GLY A 149 -8.82 -6.23 -5.22
CA GLY A 149 -9.55 -5.03 -4.79
C GLY A 149 -10.99 -4.99 -5.27
N LEU A 150 -11.77 -4.08 -4.68
CA LEU A 150 -13.08 -3.68 -5.15
C LEU A 150 -12.94 -2.72 -6.33
N CYS A 151 -13.76 -2.90 -7.35
CA CYS A 151 -13.83 -1.95 -8.45
C CYS A 151 -14.46 -0.62 -7.99
N ARG A 152 -14.29 0.42 -8.80
CA ARG A 152 -14.77 1.78 -8.49
C ARG A 152 -16.27 1.82 -8.19
N GLU A 153 -17.07 1.06 -8.89
CA GLU A 153 -18.52 0.98 -8.71
C GLU A 153 -18.90 0.36 -7.36
N GLU A 154 -18.19 -0.70 -6.94
CA GLU A 154 -18.41 -1.35 -5.66
C GLU A 154 -17.99 -0.43 -4.50
N VAL A 155 -16.89 0.31 -4.65
CA VAL A 155 -16.44 1.30 -3.67
C VAL A 155 -17.46 2.44 -3.57
N ARG A 156 -17.99 2.98 -4.68
CA ARG A 156 -19.07 3.98 -4.64
C ARG A 156 -20.31 3.46 -3.93
N LYS A 157 -20.70 2.22 -4.21
CA LYS A 157 -21.82 1.56 -3.54
C LYS A 157 -21.61 1.49 -2.03
N LEU A 158 -20.43 1.08 -1.58
CA LEU A 158 -20.08 1.05 -0.15
C LEU A 158 -20.22 2.44 0.48
N ILE A 159 -19.54 3.44 -0.06
CA ILE A 159 -19.49 4.80 0.51
C ILE A 159 -20.90 5.41 0.63
N THR A 160 -21.73 5.21 -0.39
CA THR A 160 -23.10 5.79 -0.42
C THR A 160 -24.10 5.01 0.42
N SER A 161 -23.78 3.80 0.85
CA SER A 161 -24.69 2.92 1.60
C SER A 161 -24.39 2.86 3.11
N VAL A 162 -23.34 3.53 3.59
CA VAL A 162 -22.94 3.54 4.99
C VAL A 162 -22.81 4.98 5.52
N SER A 163 -23.08 5.18 6.80
CA SER A 163 -22.84 6.46 7.49
C SER A 163 -21.45 6.53 8.13
N ALA A 164 -20.75 5.39 8.22
CA ALA A 164 -19.39 5.32 8.74
C ALA A 164 -18.42 6.11 7.87
N LEU A 165 -17.37 6.64 8.49
CA LEU A 165 -16.21 7.16 7.76
C LEU A 165 -15.50 6.01 7.07
N VAL A 166 -15.42 6.04 5.75
CA VAL A 166 -14.70 5.05 4.94
C VAL A 166 -13.28 5.57 4.69
N VAL A 167 -12.29 4.83 5.16
CA VAL A 167 -10.87 5.11 4.93
C VAL A 167 -10.33 4.06 4.00
N LEU A 168 -10.00 4.47 2.78
CA LEU A 168 -9.39 3.62 1.77
C LEU A 168 -7.89 3.82 1.76
N ASP A 169 -7.15 2.78 2.12
CA ASP A 169 -5.70 2.79 1.93
C ASP A 169 -5.38 2.36 0.49
N GLU A 170 -5.14 3.35 -0.35
CA GLU A 170 -4.78 3.18 -1.76
C GLU A 170 -3.26 3.16 -1.98
N ALA A 171 -2.49 2.59 -1.06
CA ALA A 171 -1.02 2.49 -1.17
C ALA A 171 -0.54 1.75 -2.44
N TYR A 172 -1.39 0.95 -3.05
CA TYR A 172 -1.08 0.18 -4.27
C TYR A 172 -1.92 0.59 -5.48
N MET A 173 -2.74 1.64 -5.37
CA MET A 173 -3.68 2.01 -6.42
C MET A 173 -3.02 2.59 -7.69
N ASP A 174 -1.75 3.02 -7.60
CA ASP A 174 -1.01 3.44 -8.78
C ASP A 174 -0.78 2.28 -9.78
N PHE A 175 -0.83 1.04 -9.30
CA PHE A 175 -0.74 -0.17 -10.14
C PHE A 175 -2.08 -0.61 -10.72
N TRP A 176 -3.17 0.10 -10.39
CA TRP A 176 -4.54 -0.19 -10.85
C TRP A 176 -5.32 1.11 -11.10
N ASP A 177 -6.34 1.08 -11.94
CA ASP A 177 -7.06 2.27 -12.43
C ASP A 177 -8.43 2.52 -11.77
N GLN A 178 -8.67 1.96 -10.57
CA GLN A 178 -9.99 1.95 -9.92
C GLN A 178 -10.15 3.00 -8.80
N SER A 179 -9.27 3.99 -8.73
CA SER A 179 -9.34 5.04 -7.71
C SER A 179 -10.57 5.93 -7.83
N LEU A 180 -11.08 6.36 -6.66
CA LEU A 180 -12.06 7.44 -6.54
C LEU A 180 -11.42 8.80 -6.20
N LEU A 181 -10.11 8.93 -6.35
CA LEU A 181 -9.36 10.14 -5.98
C LEU A 181 -9.94 11.40 -6.67
N GLY A 182 -10.28 11.31 -7.95
CA GLY A 182 -10.91 12.41 -8.70
C GLY A 182 -12.33 12.78 -8.27
N GLU A 183 -12.98 11.93 -7.46
CA GLU A 183 -14.36 12.12 -6.97
C GLU A 183 -14.42 12.40 -5.47
N VAL A 184 -13.28 12.38 -4.77
CA VAL A 184 -13.22 12.42 -3.29
C VAL A 184 -13.98 13.60 -2.68
N ALA A 185 -13.99 14.74 -3.37
CA ALA A 185 -14.70 15.95 -2.91
C ALA A 185 -16.23 15.80 -2.85
N GLN A 186 -16.79 14.79 -3.52
CA GLN A 186 -18.25 14.55 -3.60
C GLN A 186 -18.79 13.77 -2.40
N TYR A 187 -17.92 13.15 -1.59
CA TYR A 187 -18.32 12.25 -0.50
C TYR A 187 -18.01 12.87 0.87
N ASP A 188 -19.01 12.94 1.74
CA ASP A 188 -18.85 13.50 3.09
C ASP A 188 -18.12 12.56 4.06
N ASN A 189 -18.02 11.29 3.71
CA ASN A 189 -17.52 10.21 4.57
C ASN A 189 -16.37 9.41 3.95
N LEU A 190 -15.57 10.02 3.07
CA LEU A 190 -14.44 9.33 2.41
C LEU A 190 -13.11 10.03 2.70
N ILE A 191 -12.12 9.26 3.15
CA ILE A 191 -10.71 9.63 3.15
C ILE A 191 -9.94 8.60 2.33
N ILE A 192 -9.13 9.05 1.39
CA ILE A 192 -8.22 8.22 0.60
C ILE A 192 -6.79 8.47 1.08
N LEU A 193 -6.07 7.39 1.38
CA LEU A 193 -4.64 7.45 1.72
C LEU A 193 -3.80 7.05 0.52
N ARG A 194 -2.70 7.78 0.31
CA ARG A 194 -1.70 7.51 -0.72
C ARG A 194 -0.30 7.51 -0.13
N THR A 195 0.65 6.85 -0.78
CA THR A 195 2.05 6.77 -0.33
C THR A 195 3.02 6.88 -1.49
N CYS A 196 4.15 7.53 -1.25
CA CYS A 196 5.28 7.54 -2.19
C CYS A 196 6.19 6.29 -2.05
N SER A 197 5.91 5.42 -1.09
CA SER A 197 6.80 4.29 -0.75
C SER A 197 6.79 3.16 -1.79
N LYS A 198 5.78 3.08 -2.66
CA LYS A 198 5.57 1.94 -3.56
C LYS A 198 5.87 2.32 -5.02
N ALA A 199 4.92 2.93 -5.72
CA ALA A 199 5.06 3.28 -7.13
C ALA A 199 6.19 4.29 -7.41
N PHE A 200 6.42 5.23 -6.50
CA PHE A 200 7.42 6.28 -6.68
C PHE A 200 8.83 5.92 -6.19
N GLY A 201 9.03 4.72 -5.64
CA GLY A 201 10.35 4.27 -5.18
C GLY A 201 10.95 5.13 -4.04
N MET A 202 10.12 5.85 -3.29
CA MET A 202 10.55 6.78 -2.25
C MET A 202 10.26 6.27 -0.82
N ALA A 203 10.41 4.98 -0.57
CA ALA A 203 10.13 4.40 0.75
C ALA A 203 10.96 5.05 1.88
N ALA A 204 12.22 5.39 1.60
CA ALA A 204 13.12 6.03 2.56
C ALA A 204 12.73 7.48 2.91
N VAL A 205 12.02 8.18 2.04
CA VAL A 205 11.62 9.58 2.21
C VAL A 205 10.44 9.73 3.17
N ARG A 206 9.70 8.63 3.43
CA ARG A 206 8.56 8.57 4.35
C ARG A 206 7.47 9.60 4.02
N LEU A 207 6.97 9.61 2.79
CA LEU A 207 5.87 10.48 2.37
C LEU A 207 4.59 9.71 2.11
N GLY A 208 3.49 10.27 2.64
CA GLY A 208 2.13 9.81 2.39
C GLY A 208 1.15 10.96 2.45
N PHE A 209 -0.03 10.74 1.94
CA PHE A 209 -1.05 11.78 1.81
C PHE A 209 -2.42 11.26 2.25
N ALA A 210 -3.19 12.11 2.92
CA ALA A 210 -4.61 11.94 3.09
C ALA A 210 -5.33 12.93 2.19
N VAL A 211 -6.29 12.43 1.42
CA VAL A 211 -7.08 13.22 0.47
C VAL A 211 -8.56 13.06 0.81
N ALA A 212 -9.27 14.17 0.96
CA ALA A 212 -10.65 14.17 1.36
C ALA A 212 -11.39 15.43 0.87
N ASN A 213 -12.70 15.51 1.09
CA ASN A 213 -13.45 16.73 0.85
C ASN A 213 -12.94 17.92 1.71
N PRO A 214 -13.30 19.17 1.42
CA PRO A 214 -12.78 20.34 2.13
C PRO A 214 -12.97 20.29 3.64
N LYS A 215 -14.12 19.78 4.14
CA LYS A 215 -14.45 19.70 5.57
C LYS A 215 -13.55 18.70 6.29
N LEU A 216 -13.41 17.49 5.74
CA LEU A 216 -12.52 16.47 6.30
C LEU A 216 -11.04 16.89 6.21
N THR A 217 -10.63 17.52 5.10
CA THR A 217 -9.27 18.04 4.96
C THR A 217 -8.95 19.10 6.00
N GLN A 218 -9.89 20.02 6.29
CA GLN A 218 -9.72 20.99 7.36
C GLN A 218 -9.57 20.30 8.72
N THR A 219 -10.37 19.27 8.99
CA THR A 219 -10.27 18.48 10.22
C THR A 219 -8.92 17.78 10.32
N LEU A 220 -8.45 17.11 9.26
CA LEU A 220 -7.15 16.46 9.22
C LEU A 220 -6.00 17.44 9.48
N ARG A 221 -6.05 18.61 8.89
CA ARG A 221 -5.06 19.69 9.14
C ARG A 221 -5.07 20.20 10.58
N ALA A 222 -6.24 20.20 11.24
CA ALA A 222 -6.38 20.65 12.62
C ALA A 222 -5.83 19.65 13.65
N VAL A 223 -5.86 18.34 13.33
CA VAL A 223 -5.48 17.27 14.28
C VAL A 223 -4.05 16.77 14.08
N LYS A 224 -3.42 17.04 12.94
CA LYS A 224 -2.02 16.70 12.73
C LYS A 224 -1.07 17.64 13.48
N SER A 225 0.15 17.18 13.76
CA SER A 225 1.21 18.07 14.24
C SER A 225 1.51 19.19 13.22
N PRO A 226 1.71 20.45 13.64
CA PRO A 226 1.92 21.57 12.71
C PRO A 226 3.04 21.35 11.71
N TYR A 227 4.16 20.79 12.16
CA TYR A 227 5.37 20.59 11.36
C TYR A 227 5.69 19.10 11.20
N ASN A 228 4.66 18.29 10.91
CA ASN A 228 4.80 16.84 10.90
C ASN A 228 5.81 16.34 9.85
N VAL A 229 5.78 16.87 8.62
CA VAL A 229 6.70 16.46 7.56
C VAL A 229 7.92 17.39 7.54
N ASN A 230 9.11 16.82 7.62
CA ASN A 230 10.37 17.59 7.62
C ASN A 230 10.67 18.23 6.25
N SER A 231 11.51 19.29 6.26
CA SER A 231 11.83 20.06 5.06
C SER A 231 12.50 19.23 3.97
N VAL A 232 13.34 18.26 4.32
CA VAL A 232 14.04 17.39 3.35
C VAL A 232 13.04 16.53 2.60
N SER A 233 12.13 15.85 3.32
CA SER A 233 11.08 15.04 2.71
C SER A 233 10.15 15.89 1.83
N GLN A 234 9.72 17.07 2.30
CA GLN A 234 8.89 17.97 1.49
C GLN A 234 9.57 18.34 0.18
N LYS A 235 10.85 18.75 0.25
CA LYS A 235 11.59 19.23 -0.91
C LYS A 235 11.88 18.12 -1.92
N ILE A 236 12.35 16.97 -1.45
CA ILE A 236 12.62 15.81 -2.32
C ILE A 236 11.33 15.28 -2.93
N GLY A 237 10.25 15.18 -2.13
CA GLY A 237 8.96 14.72 -2.61
C GLY A 237 8.39 15.59 -3.73
N ALA A 238 8.38 16.91 -3.55
CA ALA A 238 7.91 17.84 -4.57
C ALA A 238 8.76 17.75 -5.85
N LEU A 239 10.08 17.70 -5.71
CA LEU A 239 11.01 17.60 -6.85
C LEU A 239 10.77 16.31 -7.65
N VAL A 240 10.66 15.17 -6.99
CA VAL A 240 10.45 13.88 -7.66
C VAL A 240 9.06 13.81 -8.31
N MET A 241 8.01 14.28 -7.63
CA MET A 241 6.65 14.27 -8.19
C MET A 241 6.48 15.17 -9.41
N ASN A 242 7.32 16.18 -9.57
CA ASN A 242 7.31 17.04 -10.75
C ASN A 242 7.96 16.38 -11.97
N GLU A 243 8.73 15.28 -11.79
CA GLU A 243 9.31 14.50 -12.90
C GLU A 243 8.34 13.39 -13.37
N GLN A 244 7.14 13.80 -13.79
CA GLN A 244 6.01 12.89 -14.08
C GLN A 244 6.36 11.82 -15.11
N GLU A 245 7.12 12.17 -16.16
CA GLU A 245 7.50 11.22 -17.22
C GLU A 245 8.38 10.09 -16.65
N VAL A 246 9.33 10.41 -15.79
CA VAL A 246 10.20 9.44 -15.11
C VAL A 246 9.37 8.52 -14.24
N LEU A 247 8.42 9.07 -13.49
CA LEU A 247 7.55 8.29 -12.61
C LEU A 247 6.61 7.35 -13.39
N HIS A 248 6.05 7.81 -14.51
CA HIS A 248 5.20 6.97 -15.36
C HIS A 248 5.99 5.83 -16.01
N GLN A 249 7.20 6.10 -16.50
CA GLN A 249 8.08 5.05 -17.05
C GLN A 249 8.44 4.01 -15.99
N ALA A 250 8.79 4.43 -14.77
CA ALA A 250 9.08 3.51 -13.67
C ALA A 250 7.84 2.68 -13.27
N LEU A 251 6.66 3.30 -13.23
CA LEU A 251 5.41 2.61 -12.94
C LEU A 251 5.10 1.54 -13.98
N ASP A 252 5.23 1.86 -15.26
CA ASP A 252 5.00 0.92 -16.36
C ASP A 252 5.97 -0.28 -16.27
N GLU A 253 7.24 -0.03 -15.95
CA GLU A 253 8.25 -1.08 -15.79
C GLU A 253 7.91 -2.02 -14.62
N ILE A 254 7.48 -1.49 -13.47
CA ILE A 254 7.05 -2.29 -12.32
C ILE A 254 5.82 -3.13 -12.69
N ILE A 255 4.84 -2.56 -13.38
CA ILE A 255 3.62 -3.28 -13.82
C ILE A 255 4.01 -4.41 -14.80
N LEU A 256 4.90 -4.16 -15.74
CA LEU A 256 5.38 -5.17 -16.69
C LEU A 256 6.12 -6.30 -15.98
N SER A 257 7.01 -5.98 -15.04
CA SER A 257 7.73 -6.97 -14.23
C SER A 257 6.75 -7.84 -13.43
N ARG A 258 5.77 -7.23 -12.76
CA ARG A 258 4.75 -7.98 -12.00
C ARG A 258 3.94 -8.91 -12.92
N LYS A 259 3.52 -8.44 -14.10
CA LYS A 259 2.79 -9.26 -15.07
C LYS A 259 3.64 -10.45 -15.54
N ALA A 260 4.91 -10.24 -15.86
CA ALA A 260 5.83 -11.29 -16.26
C ALA A 260 6.04 -12.33 -15.13
N LEU A 261 6.26 -11.87 -13.90
CA LEU A 261 6.37 -12.74 -12.73
C LEU A 261 5.10 -13.57 -12.52
N GLN A 262 3.92 -12.96 -12.62
CA GLN A 262 2.65 -13.66 -12.46
C GLN A 262 2.43 -14.73 -13.54
N ILE A 263 2.76 -14.45 -14.79
CA ILE A 263 2.68 -15.42 -15.89
C ILE A 263 3.59 -16.63 -15.59
N SER A 264 4.84 -16.40 -15.23
CA SER A 264 5.79 -17.47 -14.93
C SER A 264 5.40 -18.29 -13.69
N LEU A 265 4.80 -17.65 -12.67
CA LEU A 265 4.25 -18.36 -11.51
C LEU A 265 3.04 -19.22 -11.90
N LYS A 266 2.16 -18.75 -12.81
CA LYS A 266 1.05 -19.55 -13.36
C LYS A 266 1.53 -20.73 -14.20
N GLU A 267 2.65 -20.61 -14.89
CA GLU A 267 3.29 -21.75 -15.58
C GLU A 267 3.79 -22.78 -14.56
N LEU A 268 4.40 -22.35 -13.46
CA LEU A 268 4.78 -23.24 -12.36
C LEU A 268 3.58 -23.88 -11.68
N GLU A 269 2.49 -23.15 -11.46
CA GLU A 269 1.21 -23.69 -10.95
C GLU A 269 0.71 -24.83 -11.85
N SER A 270 0.73 -24.62 -13.16
CA SER A 270 0.33 -25.67 -14.14
C SER A 270 1.21 -26.91 -14.08
N LYS A 271 2.50 -26.75 -13.74
CA LYS A 271 3.46 -27.86 -13.58
C LYS A 271 3.34 -28.56 -12.22
N TYR A 272 2.94 -27.83 -11.18
CA TYR A 272 2.85 -28.30 -9.79
C TYR A 272 1.49 -27.96 -9.17
N PRO A 273 0.34 -28.44 -9.74
CA PRO A 273 -1.01 -27.97 -9.40
C PRO A 273 -1.42 -28.24 -7.94
N ASP A 274 -0.87 -29.30 -7.33
CA ASP A 274 -1.16 -29.67 -5.92
C ASP A 274 -0.24 -28.94 -4.92
N GLN A 275 0.76 -28.19 -5.40
CA GLN A 275 1.77 -27.57 -4.55
C GLN A 275 1.76 -26.04 -4.61
N LEU A 276 1.16 -25.43 -5.63
CA LEU A 276 1.17 -24.01 -5.86
C LEU A 276 -0.18 -23.55 -6.42
N TYR A 277 -0.74 -22.51 -5.80
CA TYR A 277 -1.88 -21.77 -6.34
C TYR A 277 -1.53 -20.27 -6.40
N VAL A 278 -1.73 -19.64 -7.55
CA VAL A 278 -1.35 -18.25 -7.81
C VAL A 278 -2.59 -17.38 -7.94
N TYR A 279 -2.73 -16.40 -7.04
CA TYR A 279 -3.81 -15.42 -7.11
C TYR A 279 -3.57 -14.38 -8.21
N ASP A 280 -4.64 -13.77 -8.68
CA ASP A 280 -4.53 -12.59 -9.56
C ASP A 280 -3.99 -11.39 -8.79
N SER A 281 -3.41 -10.43 -9.52
CA SER A 281 -2.79 -9.27 -8.91
C SER A 281 -3.05 -7.99 -9.69
N CYS A 282 -3.41 -6.95 -8.94
CA CYS A 282 -3.45 -5.55 -9.39
C CYS A 282 -2.56 -4.63 -8.53
N THR A 283 -1.50 -5.21 -7.92
CA THR A 283 -0.48 -4.51 -7.10
C THR A 283 0.91 -4.65 -7.71
N ASN A 284 1.98 -4.36 -6.97
CA ASN A 284 3.37 -4.64 -7.37
C ASN A 284 3.91 -5.97 -6.83
N PHE A 285 3.04 -6.86 -6.39
CA PHE A 285 3.40 -8.17 -5.86
C PHE A 285 2.38 -9.23 -6.27
N VAL A 286 2.73 -10.49 -6.12
CA VAL A 286 1.86 -11.65 -6.34
C VAL A 286 1.73 -12.43 -5.04
N LEU A 287 0.50 -12.85 -4.71
CA LEU A 287 0.25 -13.77 -3.62
C LEU A 287 0.17 -15.20 -4.17
N VAL A 288 0.85 -16.12 -3.51
CA VAL A 288 0.77 -17.56 -3.83
C VAL A 288 0.42 -18.36 -2.58
N ARG A 289 -0.43 -19.38 -2.73
CA ARG A 289 -0.74 -20.34 -1.67
C ARG A 289 0.01 -21.64 -1.91
N MET A 290 0.54 -22.23 -0.85
CA MET A 290 1.34 -23.46 -0.92
C MET A 290 1.13 -24.29 0.35
N PRO A 291 0.87 -25.61 0.27
CA PRO A 291 0.81 -26.47 1.46
C PRO A 291 2.10 -26.46 2.28
N ARG A 292 3.26 -26.24 1.63
CA ARG A 292 4.60 -26.21 2.23
C ARG A 292 5.19 -24.78 2.26
N ALA A 293 4.35 -23.75 2.42
CA ALA A 293 4.79 -22.35 2.34
C ALA A 293 5.96 -22.04 3.29
N LYS A 294 5.93 -22.55 4.52
CA LYS A 294 7.00 -22.34 5.51
C LYS A 294 8.33 -22.93 5.05
N GLU A 295 8.33 -24.17 4.58
CA GLU A 295 9.53 -24.86 4.12
C GLU A 295 10.13 -24.20 2.87
N VAL A 296 9.27 -23.81 1.93
CA VAL A 296 9.69 -23.06 0.74
C VAL A 296 10.25 -21.69 1.14
N PHE A 297 9.63 -20.98 2.06
CA PHE A 297 10.12 -19.72 2.60
C PHE A 297 11.54 -19.87 3.21
N GLU A 298 11.71 -20.84 4.13
CA GLU A 298 13.01 -21.11 4.75
C GLU A 298 14.07 -21.47 3.71
N GLY A 299 13.72 -22.32 2.73
CA GLY A 299 14.61 -22.69 1.64
C GLY A 299 14.98 -21.54 0.69
N LEU A 300 14.12 -20.54 0.51
CA LEU A 300 14.44 -19.32 -0.23
C LEU A 300 15.38 -18.41 0.58
N LEU A 301 15.14 -18.26 1.89
CA LEU A 301 16.04 -17.49 2.77
C LEU A 301 17.45 -18.06 2.79
N GLU A 302 17.61 -19.40 2.88
CA GLU A 302 18.91 -20.08 2.81
C GLU A 302 19.66 -19.83 1.49
N ARG A 303 18.92 -19.49 0.43
CA ARG A 303 19.46 -19.14 -0.90
C ARG A 303 19.62 -17.62 -1.10
N GLY A 304 19.48 -16.84 -0.03
CA GLY A 304 19.63 -15.39 -0.05
C GLY A 304 18.47 -14.62 -0.67
N ILE A 305 17.28 -15.24 -0.75
CA ILE A 305 16.06 -14.63 -1.32
C ILE A 305 15.02 -14.43 -0.24
N ALA A 306 14.71 -13.18 0.10
CA ALA A 306 13.68 -12.84 1.06
C ALA A 306 12.33 -12.57 0.37
N VAL A 307 11.30 -13.30 0.77
CA VAL A 307 9.88 -13.07 0.41
C VAL A 307 9.05 -12.99 1.69
N ARG A 308 7.79 -12.59 1.64
CA ARG A 308 6.97 -12.47 2.84
C ARG A 308 6.17 -13.75 3.10
N PHE A 309 6.44 -14.42 4.23
CA PHE A 309 5.69 -15.58 4.70
C PHE A 309 4.47 -15.16 5.51
N MET A 310 3.31 -15.79 5.24
CA MET A 310 2.04 -15.52 5.93
C MET A 310 1.19 -16.79 6.00
N GLY A 311 1.52 -17.67 6.95
CA GLY A 311 0.79 -18.91 7.15
C GLY A 311 0.96 -19.92 6.02
N ASP A 312 -0.05 -20.13 5.21
CA ASP A 312 -0.03 -21.03 4.03
C ASP A 312 0.29 -20.29 2.72
N THR A 313 0.65 -19.01 2.79
CA THR A 313 0.91 -18.16 1.63
C THR A 313 2.29 -17.51 1.67
N LEU A 314 2.80 -17.19 0.48
CA LEU A 314 3.94 -16.30 0.28
C LEU A 314 3.49 -15.10 -0.56
N ARG A 315 3.83 -13.89 -0.10
CA ARG A 315 3.70 -12.67 -0.89
C ARG A 315 5.06 -12.33 -1.49
N ILE A 316 5.09 -12.22 -2.80
CA ILE A 316 6.31 -12.06 -3.60
C ILE A 316 6.24 -10.72 -4.32
N THR A 317 7.07 -9.77 -3.92
CA THR A 317 7.23 -8.49 -4.63
C THR A 317 7.86 -8.73 -6.00
N ALA A 318 7.40 -8.04 -7.03
CA ALA A 318 8.04 -8.07 -8.34
C ALA A 318 9.38 -7.30 -8.26
N GLY A 319 10.45 -7.98 -8.63
CA GLY A 319 11.81 -7.44 -8.73
C GLY A 319 12.23 -7.15 -10.15
N SER A 320 13.53 -6.95 -10.38
CA SER A 320 14.11 -6.90 -11.72
C SER A 320 13.94 -8.24 -12.45
N ALA A 321 14.19 -8.25 -13.76
CA ALA A 321 14.13 -9.48 -14.56
C ALA A 321 15.08 -10.56 -14.01
N GLU A 322 16.27 -10.15 -13.57
CA GLU A 322 17.29 -11.04 -12.97
C GLU A 322 16.83 -11.59 -11.61
N GLU A 323 16.28 -10.75 -10.74
CA GLU A 323 15.78 -11.17 -9.43
C GLU A 323 14.60 -12.14 -9.57
N ASN A 324 13.65 -11.83 -10.45
CA ASN A 324 12.51 -12.69 -10.74
C ASN A 324 12.97 -14.05 -11.33
N ALA A 325 13.94 -14.07 -12.24
CA ALA A 325 14.48 -15.30 -12.81
C ALA A 325 15.18 -16.17 -11.76
N GLN A 326 15.94 -15.56 -10.85
CA GLN A 326 16.59 -16.28 -9.75
C GLN A 326 15.57 -16.84 -8.76
N LEU A 327 14.55 -16.03 -8.39
CA LEU A 327 13.44 -16.49 -7.55
C LEU A 327 12.74 -17.71 -8.17
N LEU A 328 12.31 -17.61 -9.43
CA LEU A 328 11.58 -18.68 -10.13
C LEU A 328 12.38 -19.98 -10.23
N LYS A 329 13.67 -19.90 -10.56
CA LYS A 329 14.58 -21.05 -10.60
C LYS A 329 14.70 -21.75 -9.24
N ASN A 330 14.86 -20.97 -8.17
CA ASN A 330 14.97 -21.52 -6.81
C ASN A 330 13.65 -22.08 -6.30
N LEU A 331 12.53 -21.41 -6.60
CA LEU A 331 11.19 -21.87 -6.26
C LEU A 331 10.89 -23.22 -6.96
N GLU A 332 11.15 -23.34 -8.24
CA GLU A 332 10.97 -24.59 -8.98
C GLU A 332 11.83 -25.74 -8.42
N SER A 333 13.09 -25.45 -8.07
CA SER A 333 13.95 -26.44 -7.41
C SER A 333 13.39 -26.93 -6.08
N LEU A 334 12.78 -26.05 -5.27
CA LEU A 334 12.15 -26.42 -4.00
C LEU A 334 10.85 -27.22 -4.18
N LEU A 335 10.08 -26.92 -5.21
CA LEU A 335 8.87 -27.67 -5.56
C LEU A 335 9.20 -29.06 -6.09
N SER A 336 10.23 -29.19 -6.94
CA SER A 336 10.64 -30.47 -7.54
C SER A 336 11.32 -31.43 -6.56
N SER A 337 12.01 -30.92 -5.52
CA SER A 337 12.68 -31.75 -4.51
C SER A 337 11.68 -32.54 -3.64
N SER A 338 10.39 -32.23 -3.71
CA SER A 338 9.31 -32.87 -2.93
C SER A 338 8.66 -34.06 -3.61
N THR A 339 9.01 -34.36 -4.87
CA THR A 339 8.41 -35.45 -5.65
C THR A 339 9.11 -36.80 -5.48
N ASN A 340 10.17 -36.87 -4.64
CA ASN A 340 10.76 -38.14 -4.23
C ASN A 340 10.20 -38.56 -2.86
N PRO A 341 9.45 -39.68 -2.79
CA PRO A 341 8.94 -40.24 -1.55
C PRO A 341 10.06 -40.79 -0.66
#